data_fd402967bb2930b0de3a89f0f5044390
#
_entry.id   fd402967bb2930b0de3a89f0f5044390
#
_cell.length_a   1.000
_cell.length_b   1.000
_cell.length_c   1.000
_cell.angle_alpha   90.00
_cell.angle_beta   90.00
_cell.angle_gamma   90.00
#
_symmetry.space_group_name_H-M   'P 1'
#
loop_
_entity.id
_entity.type
_entity.pdbx_description
1 polymer ?
#
loop_
_entity_poly.entity_id
_entity_poly.type
_entity_poly.pdbx_seq_one_letter_code
_entity_poly.pdbx_strand_id
1 'polypeptide(L)'
;MVISCNPKTEGSSFSQAEKEQIKKEIQAKEDEFARVFNSGEMKQIGYYADDATTFYQNRPPLIGKEAIVEFLKSDLDSNTNIISFKTNEVFPSSDGNQVVEIGYFKLTDSAKYVLNTGNYMVLFEKRNGKYVCVRDMSTSDMPNE
;
A
#
# COMPACT_ATOMS: atom_id res chain seq x y z
N MET A 1 7.46 -30.88 44.59
CA MET A 1 8.08 -30.35 43.36
C MET A 1 7.02 -29.55 42.61
N VAL A 2 7.05 -28.22 42.70
CA VAL A 2 6.07 -27.33 42.12
C VAL A 2 6.65 -26.86 40.80
N ILE A 3 6.02 -27.25 39.68
CA ILE A 3 6.40 -26.80 38.34
C ILE A 3 5.71 -25.43 38.18
N SER A 4 6.48 -24.36 38.29
CA SER A 4 6.04 -23.01 37.96
C SER A 4 5.97 -22.89 36.44
N CYS A 5 4.76 -22.92 35.89
CA CYS A 5 4.52 -22.46 34.51
C CYS A 5 4.67 -20.96 34.50
N ASN A 6 5.80 -20.48 33.96
CA ASN A 6 5.93 -19.06 33.60
C ASN A 6 4.89 -18.75 32.52
N PRO A 7 3.98 -17.76 32.71
CA PRO A 7 3.13 -17.33 31.61
C PRO A 7 4.03 -16.74 30.53
N LYS A 8 3.85 -17.22 29.29
CA LYS A 8 4.43 -16.57 28.11
C LYS A 8 4.06 -15.09 28.18
N THR A 9 5.07 -14.25 28.15
CA THR A 9 4.91 -12.81 27.95
C THR A 9 4.05 -12.63 26.69
N GLU A 10 2.83 -12.13 26.87
CA GLU A 10 2.00 -11.68 25.76
C GLU A 10 2.84 -10.67 24.98
N GLY A 11 3.03 -10.92 23.66
CA GLY A 11 3.77 -10.02 22.80
C GLY A 11 3.23 -8.61 22.96
N SER A 12 4.13 -7.63 23.14
CA SER A 12 3.76 -6.24 23.35
C SER A 12 2.81 -5.76 22.22
N SER A 13 1.55 -5.60 22.55
CA SER A 13 0.61 -4.99 21.63
C SER A 13 0.93 -3.49 21.53
N PHE A 14 1.02 -2.95 20.31
CA PHE A 14 1.17 -1.51 20.10
C PHE A 14 0.05 -0.74 20.80
N SER A 15 0.40 0.33 21.51
CA SER A 15 -0.55 1.29 22.03
C SER A 15 -1.31 1.98 20.88
N GLN A 16 -2.44 2.59 21.21
CA GLN A 16 -3.19 3.35 20.20
C GLN A 16 -2.35 4.46 19.57
N ALA A 17 -1.52 5.16 20.37
CA ALA A 17 -0.64 6.22 19.87
C ALA A 17 0.42 5.70 18.89
N GLU A 18 1.01 4.52 19.17
CA GLU A 18 1.97 3.88 18.27
C GLU A 18 1.30 3.41 16.96
N LYS A 19 0.09 2.86 17.02
CA LYS A 19 -0.69 2.52 15.82
C LYS A 19 -1.02 3.74 14.97
N GLU A 20 -1.40 4.85 15.57
CA GLU A 20 -1.64 6.11 14.87
C GLU A 20 -0.36 6.67 14.23
N GLN A 21 0.80 6.50 14.88
CA GLN A 21 2.08 6.86 14.28
C GLN A 21 2.41 5.99 13.07
N ILE A 22 2.24 4.67 13.16
CA ILE A 22 2.42 3.75 12.03
C ILE A 22 1.46 4.13 10.89
N LYS A 23 0.19 4.41 11.20
CA LYS A 23 -0.79 4.84 10.20
C LYS A 23 -0.36 6.10 9.45
N LYS A 24 0.23 7.08 10.14
CA LYS A 24 0.78 8.29 9.50
C LYS A 24 1.97 7.97 8.59
N GLU A 25 2.86 7.05 9.00
CA GLU A 25 3.98 6.62 8.18
C GLU A 25 3.52 5.91 6.90
N ILE A 26 2.50 5.05 7.01
CA ILE A 26 1.90 4.38 5.86
C ILE A 26 1.19 5.38 4.94
N GLN A 27 0.37 6.30 5.48
CA GLN A 27 -0.26 7.36 4.67
C GLN A 27 0.79 8.18 3.90
N ALA A 28 1.93 8.47 4.53
CA ALA A 28 3.01 9.20 3.85
C ALA A 28 3.61 8.40 2.68
N LYS A 29 3.61 7.06 2.74
CA LYS A 29 4.01 6.20 1.63
C LYS A 29 3.00 6.26 0.48
N GLU A 30 1.72 6.26 0.79
CA GLU A 30 0.65 6.41 -0.19
C GLU A 30 0.68 7.80 -0.86
N ASP A 31 0.94 8.85 -0.08
CA ASP A 31 1.09 10.21 -0.61
C ASP A 31 2.33 10.34 -1.52
N GLU A 32 3.44 9.67 -1.18
CA GLU A 32 4.63 9.59 -2.03
C GLU A 32 4.33 8.89 -3.36
N PHE A 33 3.63 7.75 -3.32
CA PHE A 33 3.18 7.06 -4.52
C PHE A 33 2.34 7.98 -5.40
N ALA A 34 1.29 8.59 -4.83
CA ALA A 34 0.40 9.48 -5.55
C ALA A 34 1.16 10.65 -6.19
N ARG A 35 2.10 11.25 -5.47
CA ARG A 35 2.95 12.34 -5.98
C ARG A 35 3.78 11.90 -7.18
N VAL A 36 4.45 10.76 -7.08
CA VAL A 36 5.31 10.22 -8.16
C VAL A 36 4.48 9.82 -9.36
N PHE A 37 3.35 9.13 -9.15
CA PHE A 37 2.42 8.74 -10.21
C PHE A 37 1.86 9.97 -10.93
N ASN A 38 1.33 10.93 -10.20
CA ASN A 38 0.72 12.13 -10.76
C ASN A 38 1.73 13.06 -11.47
N SER A 39 3.02 12.98 -11.14
CA SER A 39 4.09 13.71 -11.84
C SER A 39 4.61 13.01 -13.09
N GLY A 40 4.26 11.74 -13.31
CA GLY A 40 4.78 10.92 -14.40
C GLY A 40 6.20 10.36 -14.17
N GLU A 41 6.78 10.57 -13.00
CA GLU A 41 8.18 10.20 -12.68
C GLU A 41 8.31 8.77 -12.11
N MET A 42 7.60 7.80 -12.65
CA MET A 42 7.49 6.43 -12.10
C MET A 42 8.82 5.70 -11.90
N LYS A 43 9.89 6.09 -12.63
CA LYS A 43 11.22 5.48 -12.46
C LYS A 43 11.80 5.73 -11.05
N GLN A 44 11.35 6.76 -10.36
CA GLN A 44 11.85 7.17 -9.04
C GLN A 44 11.01 6.62 -7.89
N ILE A 45 10.04 5.74 -8.17
CA ILE A 45 9.16 5.24 -7.11
C ILE A 45 9.92 4.37 -6.11
N GLY A 46 9.97 4.83 -4.86
CA GLY A 46 10.53 4.11 -3.72
C GLY A 46 9.52 3.21 -2.97
N TYR A 47 8.30 3.16 -3.45
CA TYR A 47 7.18 2.48 -2.79
C TYR A 47 7.30 0.95 -2.80
N TYR A 48 7.70 0.36 -3.93
CA TYR A 48 7.75 -1.09 -4.11
C TYR A 48 9.11 -1.69 -3.73
N ALA A 49 9.07 -2.86 -3.08
CA ALA A 49 10.22 -3.76 -2.99
C ALA A 49 10.54 -4.36 -4.37
N ASP A 50 11.79 -4.78 -4.59
CA ASP A 50 12.20 -5.38 -5.86
C ASP A 50 11.44 -6.68 -6.19
N ASP A 51 11.07 -7.45 -5.15
CA ASP A 51 10.29 -8.69 -5.19
C ASP A 51 8.78 -8.48 -4.96
N ALA A 52 8.28 -7.26 -5.11
CA ALA A 52 6.86 -6.95 -4.95
C ALA A 52 5.99 -7.70 -5.97
N THR A 53 4.77 -7.99 -5.58
CA THR A 53 3.73 -8.52 -6.49
C THR A 53 2.45 -7.73 -6.31
N THR A 54 1.87 -7.27 -7.42
CA THR A 54 0.61 -6.52 -7.46
C THR A 54 -0.48 -7.35 -8.14
N PHE A 55 -1.66 -7.34 -7.53
CA PHE A 55 -2.84 -8.05 -8.00
C PHE A 55 -3.92 -7.05 -8.43
N TYR A 56 -4.04 -6.85 -9.73
CA TYR A 56 -5.13 -6.05 -10.30
C TYR A 56 -6.28 -6.94 -10.75
N GLN A 57 -7.48 -6.38 -10.72
CA GLN A 57 -8.69 -7.05 -11.20
C GLN A 57 -8.56 -7.45 -12.67
N ASN A 58 -9.09 -8.64 -13.01
CA ASN A 58 -9.22 -9.16 -14.40
C ASN A 58 -7.89 -9.34 -15.15
N ARG A 59 -6.78 -9.55 -14.45
CA ARG A 59 -5.48 -9.83 -15.08
C ARG A 59 -4.58 -10.70 -14.19
N PRO A 60 -3.58 -11.39 -14.79
CA PRO A 60 -2.56 -12.08 -14.02
C PRO A 60 -1.75 -11.12 -13.12
N PRO A 61 -1.19 -11.60 -12.00
CA PRO A 61 -0.33 -10.81 -11.14
C PRO A 61 0.87 -10.22 -11.88
N LEU A 62 1.24 -9.00 -11.53
CA LEU A 62 2.50 -8.39 -11.95
C LEU A 62 3.58 -8.73 -10.91
N ILE A 63 4.60 -9.42 -11.33
CA ILE A 63 5.65 -9.94 -10.45
C ILE A 63 6.94 -9.15 -10.66
N GLY A 64 7.44 -8.56 -9.57
CA GLY A 64 8.64 -7.73 -9.55
C GLY A 64 8.37 -6.26 -9.83
N LYS A 65 9.15 -5.40 -9.15
CA LYS A 65 9.04 -3.94 -9.26
C LYS A 65 9.12 -3.44 -10.69
N GLU A 66 10.02 -4.01 -11.50
CA GLU A 66 10.20 -3.58 -12.89
C GLU A 66 8.92 -3.75 -13.71
N ALA A 67 8.26 -4.92 -13.62
CA ALA A 67 7.01 -5.19 -14.32
C ALA A 67 5.86 -4.27 -13.85
N ILE A 68 5.81 -3.98 -12.54
CA ILE A 68 4.82 -3.07 -11.95
C ILE A 68 5.03 -1.66 -12.48
N VAL A 69 6.27 -1.16 -12.45
CA VAL A 69 6.61 0.19 -12.91
C VAL A 69 6.34 0.36 -14.40
N GLU A 70 6.64 -0.64 -15.22
CA GLU A 70 6.35 -0.62 -16.65
C GLU A 70 4.85 -0.54 -16.95
N PHE A 71 4.06 -1.32 -16.21
CA PHE A 71 2.60 -1.25 -16.31
C PHE A 71 2.05 0.14 -15.92
N LEU A 72 2.48 0.68 -14.78
CA LEU A 72 2.04 2.00 -14.32
C LEU A 72 2.42 3.13 -15.29
N LYS A 73 3.58 3.03 -15.96
CA LYS A 73 3.96 3.97 -17.02
C LYS A 73 3.04 3.88 -18.23
N SER A 74 2.72 2.66 -18.67
CA SER A 74 1.83 2.48 -19.82
C SER A 74 0.43 3.05 -19.55
N ASP A 75 -0.04 3.01 -18.31
CA ASP A 75 -1.29 3.62 -17.89
C ASP A 75 -1.21 5.16 -17.93
N LEU A 76 -0.11 5.74 -17.45
CA LEU A 76 0.14 7.18 -17.50
C LEU A 76 0.28 7.73 -18.93
N ASP A 77 0.93 6.99 -19.82
CA ASP A 77 1.09 7.39 -21.22
C ASP A 77 -0.25 7.45 -21.96
N SER A 78 -1.26 6.73 -21.47
CA SER A 78 -2.59 6.66 -22.06
C SER A 78 -3.59 7.68 -21.50
N ASN A 79 -3.30 8.31 -20.35
CA ASN A 79 -4.22 9.23 -19.68
C ASN A 79 -3.50 10.25 -18.79
N THR A 80 -4.21 11.31 -18.37
CA THR A 80 -3.74 12.36 -17.46
C THR A 80 -4.50 12.33 -16.13
N ASN A 81 -4.87 11.14 -15.68
CA ASN A 81 -5.65 10.95 -14.47
C ASN A 81 -4.82 11.23 -13.21
N ILE A 82 -5.48 11.71 -12.19
CA ILE A 82 -4.90 12.04 -10.89
C ILE A 82 -5.40 11.02 -9.87
N ILE A 83 -4.48 10.35 -9.20
CA ILE A 83 -4.79 9.39 -8.13
C ILE A 83 -4.54 10.00 -6.76
N SER A 84 -5.36 9.62 -5.79
CA SER A 84 -5.17 9.91 -4.37
C SER A 84 -5.57 8.71 -3.53
N PHE A 85 -4.93 8.58 -2.36
CA PHE A 85 -5.12 7.47 -1.44
C PHE A 85 -5.46 7.96 -0.04
N LYS A 86 -6.21 7.16 0.69
CA LYS A 86 -6.50 7.37 2.10
C LYS A 86 -6.35 6.06 2.85
N THR A 87 -5.39 6.01 3.76
CA THR A 87 -5.22 4.92 4.72
C THR A 87 -6.37 4.93 5.73
N ASN A 88 -7.20 3.91 5.73
CA ASN A 88 -8.31 3.77 6.69
C ASN A 88 -7.86 3.04 7.94
N GLU A 89 -7.22 1.88 7.79
CA GLU A 89 -6.82 1.01 8.88
C GLU A 89 -5.41 0.47 8.66
N VAL A 90 -4.70 0.19 9.76
CA VAL A 90 -3.41 -0.49 9.77
C VAL A 90 -3.39 -1.58 10.83
N PHE A 91 -2.80 -2.72 10.47
CA PHE A 91 -2.64 -3.90 11.32
C PHE A 91 -1.16 -4.28 11.37
N PRO A 92 -0.39 -3.70 12.30
CA PRO A 92 1.02 -4.04 12.44
C PRO A 92 1.21 -5.42 13.07
N SER A 93 2.26 -6.14 12.65
CA SER A 93 2.77 -7.31 13.36
C SER A 93 3.29 -6.92 14.76
N SER A 94 3.42 -7.89 15.67
CA SER A 94 3.83 -7.62 17.05
C SER A 94 5.18 -6.93 17.20
N ASP A 95 6.08 -7.10 16.21
CA ASP A 95 7.40 -6.49 16.15
C ASP A 95 7.43 -5.19 15.29
N GLY A 96 6.32 -4.83 14.65
CA GLY A 96 6.20 -3.67 13.77
C GLY A 96 6.94 -3.80 12.43
N ASN A 97 7.49 -4.97 12.10
CA ASN A 97 8.23 -5.16 10.86
C ASN A 97 7.33 -5.40 9.65
N GLN A 98 6.09 -5.79 9.87
CA GLN A 98 5.07 -5.91 8.83
C GLN A 98 3.83 -5.10 9.22
N VAL A 99 3.18 -4.52 8.21
CA VAL A 99 1.92 -3.80 8.37
C VAL A 99 1.00 -4.18 7.23
N VAL A 100 -0.20 -4.65 7.56
CA VAL A 100 -1.30 -4.70 6.59
C VAL A 100 -2.04 -3.37 6.66
N GLU A 101 -2.19 -2.73 5.50
CA GLU A 101 -3.00 -1.54 5.33
C GLU A 101 -4.30 -1.88 4.60
N ILE A 102 -5.38 -1.23 5.00
CA ILE A 102 -6.63 -1.15 4.24
C ILE A 102 -6.91 0.33 3.97
N GLY A 103 -7.09 0.65 2.70
CA GLY A 103 -7.31 2.02 2.28
C GLY A 103 -8.32 2.16 1.15
N TYR A 104 -8.50 3.39 0.73
CA TYR A 104 -9.42 3.80 -0.31
C TYR A 104 -8.70 4.69 -1.32
N PHE A 105 -8.88 4.42 -2.60
CA PHE A 105 -8.33 5.27 -3.67
C PHE A 105 -9.43 6.02 -4.39
N LYS A 106 -9.05 7.15 -4.96
CA LYS A 106 -9.86 7.95 -5.87
C LYS A 106 -9.04 8.33 -7.09
N LEU A 107 -9.60 8.09 -8.27
CA LEU A 107 -9.06 8.51 -9.54
C LEU A 107 -9.95 9.62 -10.12
N THR A 108 -9.35 10.73 -10.51
CA THR A 108 -10.06 11.87 -11.12
C THR A 108 -9.39 12.26 -12.43
N ASP A 109 -10.13 12.94 -13.30
CA ASP A 109 -9.54 13.65 -14.44
C ASP A 109 -8.93 14.99 -14.02
N SER A 110 -8.37 15.72 -14.98
CA SER A 110 -7.79 17.05 -14.77
C SER A 110 -8.81 18.11 -14.35
N ALA A 111 -10.09 17.91 -14.66
CA ALA A 111 -11.22 18.75 -14.24
C ALA A 111 -11.80 18.35 -12.87
N LYS A 112 -11.19 17.36 -12.20
CA LYS A 112 -11.59 16.80 -10.90
C LYS A 112 -12.89 15.99 -10.90
N TYR A 113 -13.39 15.58 -12.06
CA TYR A 113 -14.46 14.60 -12.11
C TYR A 113 -13.96 13.23 -11.65
N VAL A 114 -14.72 12.57 -10.79
CA VAL A 114 -14.37 11.22 -10.29
C VAL A 114 -14.59 10.21 -11.41
N LEU A 115 -13.53 9.53 -11.80
CA LEU A 115 -13.53 8.49 -12.84
C LEU A 115 -13.66 7.10 -12.24
N ASN A 116 -13.02 6.85 -11.10
CA ASN A 116 -13.07 5.58 -10.39
C ASN A 116 -12.77 5.77 -8.92
N THR A 117 -13.30 4.88 -8.11
CA THR A 117 -12.98 4.72 -6.70
C THR A 117 -12.87 3.25 -6.37
N GLY A 118 -12.26 2.92 -5.24
CA GLY A 118 -12.20 1.54 -4.79
C GLY A 118 -11.41 1.40 -3.51
N ASN A 119 -11.29 0.15 -3.07
CA ASN A 119 -10.52 -0.19 -1.89
C ASN A 119 -9.25 -0.91 -2.28
N TYR A 120 -8.25 -0.81 -1.44
CA TYR A 120 -7.01 -1.54 -1.60
C TYR A 120 -6.54 -2.14 -0.27
N MET A 121 -5.74 -3.17 -0.38
CA MET A 121 -5.03 -3.79 0.73
C MET A 121 -3.56 -3.92 0.35
N VAL A 122 -2.68 -3.52 1.25
CA VAL A 122 -1.23 -3.57 1.05
C VAL A 122 -0.58 -4.28 2.22
N LEU A 123 0.37 -5.16 1.93
CA LEU A 123 1.32 -5.66 2.89
C LEU A 123 2.63 -4.90 2.72
N PHE A 124 3.00 -4.14 3.75
CA PHE A 124 4.31 -3.51 3.88
C PHE A 124 5.25 -4.36 4.73
N GLU A 125 6.52 -4.36 4.35
CA GLU A 125 7.62 -4.85 5.20
C GLU A 125 8.62 -3.73 5.46
N LYS A 126 9.18 -3.72 6.67
CA LYS A 126 10.27 -2.81 7.01
C LYS A 126 11.59 -3.41 6.52
N ARG A 127 12.17 -2.81 5.48
CA ARG A 127 13.47 -3.18 4.91
C ARG A 127 14.42 -1.99 5.03
N ASN A 128 15.59 -2.21 5.64
CA ASN A 128 16.54 -1.12 5.93
C ASN A 128 15.91 0.06 6.69
N GLY A 129 15.03 -0.24 7.64
CA GLY A 129 14.35 0.75 8.47
C GLY A 129 13.20 1.51 7.82
N LYS A 130 12.82 1.18 6.57
CA LYS A 130 11.74 1.83 5.83
C LYS A 130 10.68 0.81 5.40
N TYR A 131 9.41 1.20 5.47
CA TYR A 131 8.33 0.40 4.90
C TYR A 131 8.38 0.43 3.37
N VAL A 132 8.30 -0.75 2.77
CA VAL A 132 8.15 -0.95 1.31
C VAL A 132 7.01 -1.91 1.05
N CYS A 133 6.24 -1.68 0.00
CA CYS A 133 5.17 -2.57 -0.43
C CYS A 133 5.76 -3.87 -0.99
N VAL A 134 5.34 -5.00 -0.44
CA VAL A 134 5.72 -6.34 -0.94
C VAL A 134 4.56 -7.03 -1.64
N ARG A 135 3.33 -6.75 -1.23
CA ARG A 135 2.11 -7.26 -1.87
C ARG A 135 1.04 -6.18 -1.82
N ASP A 136 0.34 -5.97 -2.91
CA ASP A 136 -0.85 -5.15 -2.93
C ASP A 136 -1.94 -5.73 -3.83
N MET A 137 -3.16 -5.38 -3.53
CA MET A 137 -4.33 -5.70 -4.34
C MET A 137 -5.35 -4.57 -4.24
N SER A 138 -6.10 -4.38 -5.29
CA SER A 138 -7.16 -3.37 -5.34
C SER A 138 -8.43 -3.91 -5.99
N THR A 139 -9.54 -3.32 -5.60
CA THR A 139 -10.86 -3.56 -6.20
C THR A 139 -11.46 -2.24 -6.64
N SER A 140 -12.18 -2.24 -7.75
CA SER A 140 -12.88 -1.07 -8.27
C SER A 140 -14.33 -1.06 -7.79
N ASP A 141 -14.87 0.13 -7.48
CA ASP A 141 -16.30 0.33 -7.22
C ASP A 141 -17.11 0.45 -8.52
N MET A 142 -16.42 0.57 -9.67
CA MET A 142 -17.08 0.63 -10.97
C MET A 142 -17.59 -0.76 -11.37
N PRO A 143 -18.79 -0.85 -11.97
CA PRO A 143 -19.28 -2.12 -12.50
C PRO A 143 -18.31 -2.69 -13.54
N ASN A 144 -18.18 -4.02 -13.57
CA ASN A 144 -17.50 -4.67 -14.68
C ASN A 144 -18.37 -4.47 -15.95
N GLU A 145 -17.78 -3.92 -16.99
CA GLU A 145 -18.42 -3.88 -18.32
C GLU A 145 -18.42 -5.27 -18.94
#